data_198cfbadc3da626068be6ba1196a687d
#
_entry.id   198cfbadc3da626068be6ba1196a687d
#
_cell.length_a   1.000
_cell.length_b   1.000
_cell.length_c   1.000
_cell.angle_alpha   90.00
_cell.angle_beta   90.00
_cell.angle_gamma   90.00
#
_symmetry.space_group_name_H-M   'P 1'
#
loop_
_entity.id
_entity.type
_entity.pdbx_description
1 polymer ?
#
loop_
_entity_poly.entity_id
_entity_poly.type
_entity_poly.pdbx_seq_one_letter_code
_entity_poly.pdbx_strand_id
1 'polypeptide(L)'
;MNGQACAATKRIVVKETIADEFTERLDSALGKINMDNPELPESNLGPLINYESVLRVFSQVNSIIKQGGKLIRGNKENGDAWYSPTIIDNVPKNADVAIDEEIFGPVFPIIRVKTDKEAIEVASQSSLRLTAAVFSSDLEHAFRIAHQLDYGGIVINGTNNYRPPVVPFGGVGLAGSGREGLGYTYDELTRSRFIAIRNIRPPSNPVK
;
A
#
# COMPACT_ATOMS: atom_id res chain seq x y z
N MET A 1 -6.37 4.39 -10.39
CA MET A 1 -5.33 3.32 -10.43
C MET A 1 -5.88 1.94 -10.05
N ASN A 2 -7.12 1.83 -9.63
CA ASN A 2 -7.86 0.57 -9.40
C ASN A 2 -7.13 -0.45 -8.50
N GLY A 3 -6.38 0.02 -7.51
CA GLY A 3 -5.54 -0.86 -6.67
C GLY A 3 -4.26 -1.37 -7.32
N GLN A 4 -3.98 -0.99 -8.58
CA GLN A 4 -2.81 -1.45 -9.34
C GLN A 4 -1.58 -0.57 -9.08
N ALA A 5 -1.22 -0.38 -7.81
CA ALA A 5 -0.03 0.35 -7.39
C ALA A 5 0.58 -0.30 -6.15
N CYS A 6 1.89 -0.19 -5.99
CA CYS A 6 2.59 -0.72 -4.82
C CYS A 6 2.10 -0.08 -3.50
N ALA A 7 1.81 1.23 -3.51
CA ALA A 7 1.26 1.95 -2.37
C ALA A 7 -0.27 1.86 -2.24
N ALA A 8 -0.97 1.08 -3.07
CA ALA A 8 -2.40 0.83 -2.88
C ALA A 8 -2.63 -0.01 -1.63
N THR A 9 -3.71 0.30 -0.89
CA THR A 9 -4.09 -0.47 0.30
C THR A 9 -4.38 -1.92 -0.08
N LYS A 10 -3.63 -2.85 0.50
CA LYS A 10 -3.76 -4.30 0.22
C LYS A 10 -4.61 -5.03 1.25
N ARG A 11 -4.65 -4.52 2.48
CA ARG A 11 -5.41 -5.08 3.59
C ARG A 11 -5.86 -3.97 4.53
N ILE A 12 -7.00 -4.18 5.18
CA ILE A 12 -7.60 -3.23 6.10
C ILE A 12 -7.80 -3.96 7.43
N VAL A 13 -7.09 -3.52 8.45
CA VAL A 13 -7.20 -4.08 9.81
C VAL A 13 -8.11 -3.18 10.62
N VAL A 14 -9.25 -3.72 11.09
CA VAL A 14 -10.31 -2.93 11.74
C VAL A 14 -10.65 -3.53 13.09
N LYS A 15 -10.82 -2.68 14.11
CA LYS A 15 -11.31 -3.12 15.41
C LYS A 15 -12.72 -3.71 15.29
N GLU A 16 -12.93 -4.86 15.90
CA GLU A 16 -14.20 -5.60 15.85
C GLU A 16 -15.39 -4.73 16.26
N THR A 17 -15.19 -3.80 17.22
CA THR A 17 -16.22 -2.91 17.74
C THR A 17 -16.80 -1.90 16.73
N ILE A 18 -16.05 -1.63 15.64
CA ILE A 18 -16.46 -0.69 14.58
C ILE A 18 -16.52 -1.35 13.19
N ALA A 19 -16.22 -2.65 13.12
CA ALA A 19 -16.03 -3.33 11.83
C ALA A 19 -17.32 -3.42 11.02
N ASP A 20 -18.47 -3.62 11.67
CA ASP A 20 -19.76 -3.67 10.96
C ASP A 20 -20.10 -2.32 10.34
N GLU A 21 -20.02 -1.24 11.13
CA GLU A 21 -20.28 0.13 10.63
C GLU A 21 -19.28 0.50 9.51
N PHE A 22 -18.00 0.14 9.68
CA PHE A 22 -16.98 0.38 8.66
C PHE A 22 -17.33 -0.33 7.35
N THR A 23 -17.70 -1.61 7.43
CA THR A 23 -18.03 -2.43 6.25
C THR A 23 -19.27 -1.88 5.53
N GLU A 24 -20.31 -1.49 6.27
CA GLU A 24 -21.53 -0.88 5.71
C GLU A 24 -21.22 0.45 5.01
N ARG A 25 -20.44 1.32 5.64
CA ARG A 25 -20.03 2.60 5.04
C ARG A 25 -19.18 2.40 3.79
N LEU A 26 -18.26 1.44 3.81
CA LEU A 26 -17.43 1.10 2.66
C LEU A 26 -18.31 0.55 1.51
N ASP A 27 -19.24 -0.34 1.81
CA ASP A 27 -20.17 -0.89 0.81
C ASP A 27 -21.03 0.21 0.18
N SER A 28 -21.56 1.11 1.00
CA SER A 28 -22.32 2.28 0.53
C SER A 28 -21.47 3.20 -0.35
N ALA A 29 -20.22 3.43 0.02
CA ALA A 29 -19.30 4.26 -0.78
C ALA A 29 -18.98 3.62 -2.13
N LEU A 30 -18.69 2.32 -2.15
CA LEU A 30 -18.40 1.58 -3.38
C LEU A 30 -19.64 1.42 -4.28
N GLY A 31 -20.85 1.45 -3.70
CA GLY A 31 -22.09 1.46 -4.47
C GLY A 31 -22.29 2.71 -5.33
N LYS A 32 -21.55 3.79 -5.05
CA LYS A 32 -21.56 5.05 -5.81
C LYS A 32 -20.48 5.11 -6.89
N ILE A 33 -19.61 4.11 -6.95
CA ILE A 33 -18.54 4.05 -7.94
C ILE A 33 -19.14 3.70 -9.31
N ASN A 34 -18.95 4.61 -10.27
CA ASN A 34 -19.26 4.37 -11.67
C ASN A 34 -18.03 3.74 -12.35
N MET A 35 -18.18 2.49 -12.77
CA MET A 35 -17.16 1.75 -13.51
C MET A 35 -17.46 1.85 -15.01
N ASP A 36 -16.70 2.70 -15.70
CA ASP A 36 -16.94 3.03 -17.09
C ASP A 36 -15.64 3.45 -17.80
N ASN A 37 -15.71 3.75 -19.09
CA ASN A 37 -14.62 4.27 -19.90
C ASN A 37 -13.94 5.45 -19.17
N PRO A 38 -12.62 5.39 -18.89
CA PRO A 38 -11.89 6.45 -18.18
C PRO A 38 -11.89 7.81 -18.89
N GLU A 39 -12.25 7.87 -20.16
CA GLU A 39 -12.38 9.13 -20.93
C GLU A 39 -13.67 9.90 -20.58
N LEU A 40 -14.64 9.25 -19.94
CA LEU A 40 -15.88 9.88 -19.51
C LEU A 40 -15.69 10.60 -18.17
N PRO A 41 -16.12 11.87 -18.02
CA PRO A 41 -15.96 12.65 -16.80
C PRO A 41 -16.59 12.02 -15.54
N GLU A 42 -17.66 11.27 -15.71
CA GLU A 42 -18.39 10.58 -14.64
C GLU A 42 -17.75 9.24 -14.23
N SER A 43 -16.77 8.73 -14.97
CA SER A 43 -16.09 7.48 -14.65
C SER A 43 -15.19 7.65 -13.41
N ASN A 44 -15.38 6.77 -12.43
CA ASN A 44 -14.57 6.76 -11.21
C ASN A 44 -13.58 5.58 -11.19
N LEU A 45 -13.90 4.51 -11.92
CA LEU A 45 -13.10 3.29 -11.96
C LEU A 45 -13.02 2.78 -13.39
N GLY A 46 -11.81 2.72 -13.94
CA GLY A 46 -11.54 2.12 -15.25
C GLY A 46 -11.22 0.63 -15.16
N PRO A 47 -10.77 0.01 -16.27
CA PRO A 47 -10.39 -1.40 -16.32
C PRO A 47 -9.06 -1.67 -15.64
N LEU A 48 -8.77 -2.93 -15.37
CA LEU A 48 -7.42 -3.42 -15.08
C LEU A 48 -6.56 -3.36 -16.36
N ILE A 49 -5.27 -3.62 -16.21
CA ILE A 49 -4.32 -3.50 -17.32
C ILE A 49 -4.63 -4.48 -18.49
N ASN A 50 -5.15 -5.66 -18.16
CA ASN A 50 -5.53 -6.70 -19.12
C ASN A 50 -6.43 -7.76 -18.47
N TYR A 51 -7.00 -8.62 -19.30
CA TYR A 51 -7.87 -9.72 -18.84
C TYR A 51 -7.15 -10.75 -17.97
N GLU A 52 -5.90 -11.01 -18.21
CA GLU A 52 -5.10 -11.91 -17.39
C GLU A 52 -5.00 -11.42 -15.94
N SER A 53 -4.89 -10.09 -15.74
CA SER A 53 -4.95 -9.48 -14.42
C SER A 53 -6.31 -9.65 -13.74
N VAL A 54 -7.41 -9.61 -14.50
CA VAL A 54 -8.76 -9.93 -13.98
C VAL A 54 -8.82 -11.36 -13.47
N LEU A 55 -8.36 -12.32 -14.25
CA LEU A 55 -8.37 -13.73 -13.87
C LEU A 55 -7.52 -13.99 -12.61
N ARG A 56 -6.36 -13.32 -12.52
CA ARG A 56 -5.50 -13.40 -11.33
C ARG A 56 -6.21 -12.86 -10.09
N VAL A 57 -6.78 -11.66 -10.16
CA VAL A 57 -7.52 -11.05 -9.04
C VAL A 57 -8.71 -11.91 -8.64
N PHE A 58 -9.46 -12.42 -9.59
CA PHE A 58 -10.58 -13.32 -9.36
C PHE A 58 -10.14 -14.61 -8.64
N SER A 59 -9.03 -15.20 -9.05
CA SER A 59 -8.46 -16.38 -8.41
C SER A 59 -8.02 -16.10 -6.96
N GLN A 60 -7.36 -14.96 -6.73
CA GLN A 60 -6.92 -14.52 -5.40
C GLN A 60 -8.11 -14.30 -4.47
N VAL A 61 -9.15 -13.61 -4.93
CA VAL A 61 -10.38 -13.40 -4.15
C VAL A 61 -11.05 -14.73 -3.80
N ASN A 62 -11.15 -15.65 -4.76
CA ASN A 62 -11.70 -16.98 -4.49
C ASN A 62 -10.85 -17.78 -3.49
N SER A 63 -9.53 -17.61 -3.48
CA SER A 63 -8.64 -18.19 -2.47
C SER A 63 -8.98 -17.66 -1.07
N ILE A 64 -9.14 -16.34 -0.91
CA ILE A 64 -9.51 -15.73 0.38
C ILE A 64 -10.87 -16.27 0.88
N ILE A 65 -11.84 -16.40 -0.02
CA ILE A 65 -13.17 -16.96 0.32
C ILE A 65 -13.04 -18.42 0.78
N LYS A 66 -12.23 -19.23 0.10
CA LYS A 66 -11.95 -20.62 0.49
C LYS A 66 -11.24 -20.71 1.84
N GLN A 67 -10.41 -19.74 2.19
CA GLN A 67 -9.73 -19.64 3.47
C GLN A 67 -10.64 -19.15 4.60
N GLY A 68 -11.88 -18.75 4.32
CA GLY A 68 -12.88 -18.38 5.31
C GLY A 68 -13.34 -16.91 5.27
N GLY A 69 -12.81 -16.12 4.34
CA GLY A 69 -13.27 -14.76 4.11
C GLY A 69 -14.72 -14.71 3.60
N LYS A 70 -15.49 -13.73 4.06
CA LYS A 70 -16.91 -13.55 3.68
C LYS A 70 -17.02 -12.50 2.57
N LEU A 71 -17.45 -12.91 1.38
CA LEU A 71 -17.74 -11.97 0.30
C LEU A 71 -18.97 -11.11 0.66
N ILE A 72 -18.78 -9.79 0.66
CA ILE A 72 -19.85 -8.80 0.89
C ILE A 72 -20.31 -8.18 -0.42
N ARG A 73 -19.37 -7.82 -1.30
CA ARG A 73 -19.64 -7.16 -2.59
C ARG A 73 -18.69 -7.65 -3.66
N GLY A 74 -19.11 -7.58 -4.91
CA GLY A 74 -18.23 -7.68 -6.08
C GLY A 74 -17.88 -9.13 -6.46
N ASN A 75 -16.60 -9.39 -6.73
CA ASN A 75 -16.06 -10.64 -7.28
C ASN A 75 -16.72 -11.01 -8.62
N LYS A 76 -16.87 -10.02 -9.50
CA LYS A 76 -17.47 -10.22 -10.82
C LYS A 76 -16.50 -9.77 -11.90
N GLU A 77 -16.28 -10.65 -12.84
CA GLU A 77 -15.71 -10.32 -14.15
C GLU A 77 -16.82 -9.70 -15.02
N ASN A 78 -16.53 -8.55 -15.60
CA ASN A 78 -17.50 -7.85 -16.44
C ASN A 78 -17.06 -7.82 -17.91
N GLY A 79 -16.36 -8.86 -18.33
CA GLY A 79 -15.78 -8.97 -19.68
C GLY A 79 -14.46 -8.18 -19.83
N ASP A 80 -13.66 -8.54 -20.81
CA ASP A 80 -12.35 -7.92 -21.08
C ASP A 80 -11.51 -7.70 -19.81
N ALA A 81 -11.04 -6.47 -19.58
CA ALA A 81 -10.21 -6.12 -18.43
C ALA A 81 -11.02 -5.55 -17.24
N TRP A 82 -12.32 -5.71 -17.19
CA TRP A 82 -13.17 -5.12 -16.16
C TRP A 82 -13.36 -6.04 -14.96
N TYR A 83 -13.11 -5.50 -13.78
CA TYR A 83 -13.30 -6.19 -12.50
C TYR A 83 -13.99 -5.29 -11.48
N SER A 84 -15.07 -5.78 -10.88
CA SER A 84 -15.90 -4.99 -9.96
C SER A 84 -15.21 -4.76 -8.61
N PRO A 85 -15.41 -3.56 -7.98
CA PRO A 85 -14.96 -3.33 -6.61
C PRO A 85 -15.48 -4.42 -5.67
N THR A 86 -14.57 -5.03 -4.91
CA THR A 86 -14.82 -6.25 -4.15
C THR A 86 -14.49 -6.05 -2.67
N ILE A 87 -15.44 -6.34 -1.77
CA ILE A 87 -15.24 -6.34 -0.33
C ILE A 87 -15.28 -7.78 0.16
N ILE A 88 -14.27 -8.15 0.94
CA ILE A 88 -14.20 -9.43 1.65
C ILE A 88 -14.02 -9.13 3.13
N ASP A 89 -14.99 -9.47 3.93
CA ASP A 89 -14.96 -9.28 5.38
C ASP A 89 -14.58 -10.57 6.11
N ASN A 90 -14.27 -10.46 7.40
CA ASN A 90 -13.84 -11.58 8.24
C ASN A 90 -12.69 -12.40 7.64
N VAL A 91 -11.77 -11.73 6.97
CA VAL A 91 -10.57 -12.39 6.43
C VAL A 91 -9.76 -12.97 7.59
N PRO A 92 -9.43 -14.26 7.57
CA PRO A 92 -8.61 -14.88 8.61
C PRO A 92 -7.22 -14.20 8.71
N LYS A 93 -6.73 -14.04 9.93
CA LYS A 93 -5.43 -13.39 10.20
C LYS A 93 -4.23 -14.17 9.62
N ASN A 94 -4.42 -15.45 9.34
CA ASN A 94 -3.42 -16.33 8.72
C ASN A 94 -3.72 -16.59 7.23
N ALA A 95 -4.65 -15.88 6.63
CA ALA A 95 -4.87 -15.95 5.18
C ALA A 95 -3.68 -15.36 4.43
N ASP A 96 -3.42 -15.85 3.21
CA ASP A 96 -2.28 -15.42 2.41
C ASP A 96 -2.25 -13.91 2.20
N VAL A 97 -3.41 -13.29 1.96
CA VAL A 97 -3.57 -11.83 1.80
C VAL A 97 -3.31 -11.05 3.09
N ALA A 98 -3.47 -11.69 4.26
CA ALA A 98 -3.13 -11.07 5.55
C ALA A 98 -1.62 -11.07 5.81
N ILE A 99 -0.85 -11.87 5.07
CA ILE A 99 0.59 -12.01 5.20
C ILE A 99 1.29 -11.31 4.03
N ASP A 100 1.57 -11.98 2.95
CA ASP A 100 2.42 -11.50 1.86
C ASP A 100 1.75 -11.47 0.47
N GLU A 101 0.53 -12.01 0.32
CA GLU A 101 -0.14 -11.95 -0.95
C GLU A 101 -0.63 -10.52 -1.24
N GLU A 102 -0.19 -9.94 -2.35
CA GLU A 102 -0.63 -8.63 -2.81
C GLU A 102 -1.63 -8.75 -3.95
N ILE A 103 -2.79 -8.10 -3.79
CA ILE A 103 -3.80 -8.02 -4.84
C ILE A 103 -3.67 -6.67 -5.56
N PHE A 104 -3.35 -6.71 -6.85
CA PHE A 104 -3.30 -5.53 -7.71
C PHE A 104 -4.64 -5.38 -8.44
N GLY A 105 -5.66 -4.99 -7.68
CA GLY A 105 -7.03 -4.81 -8.13
C GLY A 105 -7.88 -4.08 -7.09
N PRO A 106 -9.14 -3.73 -7.42
CA PRO A 106 -10.04 -2.98 -6.54
C PRO A 106 -10.67 -3.91 -5.48
N VAL A 107 -9.84 -4.50 -4.64
CA VAL A 107 -10.23 -5.47 -3.60
C VAL A 107 -9.91 -4.93 -2.22
N PHE A 108 -10.84 -5.08 -1.28
CA PHE A 108 -10.79 -4.55 0.07
C PHE A 108 -10.93 -5.70 1.08
N PRO A 109 -9.82 -6.41 1.41
CA PRO A 109 -9.84 -7.45 2.44
C PRO A 109 -9.87 -6.80 3.83
N ILE A 110 -10.88 -7.13 4.63
CA ILE A 110 -11.09 -6.63 5.99
C ILE A 110 -10.76 -7.72 6.99
N ILE A 111 -9.77 -7.44 7.84
CA ILE A 111 -9.31 -8.31 8.92
C ILE A 111 -9.78 -7.70 10.24
N ARG A 112 -10.59 -8.42 11.00
CA ARG A 112 -11.13 -7.95 12.27
C ARG A 112 -10.21 -8.32 13.42
N VAL A 113 -9.96 -7.34 14.33
CA VAL A 113 -9.08 -7.50 15.49
C VAL A 113 -9.77 -6.96 16.76
N LYS A 114 -9.39 -7.51 17.91
CA LYS A 114 -9.97 -7.12 19.21
C LYS A 114 -9.17 -6.02 19.91
N THR A 115 -7.86 -6.02 19.74
CA THR A 115 -6.95 -5.11 20.46
C THR A 115 -5.97 -4.44 19.52
N ASP A 116 -5.37 -3.33 19.98
CA ASP A 116 -4.30 -2.64 19.25
C ASP A 116 -3.07 -3.53 19.07
N LYS A 117 -2.74 -4.34 20.11
CA LYS A 117 -1.66 -5.30 20.03
C LYS A 117 -1.87 -6.29 18.87
N GLU A 118 -3.06 -6.84 18.78
CA GLU A 118 -3.42 -7.75 17.69
C GLU A 118 -3.38 -7.05 16.32
N ALA A 119 -3.81 -5.79 16.23
CA ALA A 119 -3.73 -5.00 15.00
C ALA A 119 -2.27 -4.83 14.54
N ILE A 120 -1.38 -4.51 15.47
CA ILE A 120 0.06 -4.37 15.20
C ILE A 120 0.67 -5.72 14.79
N GLU A 121 0.32 -6.80 15.47
CA GLU A 121 0.78 -8.15 15.14
C GLU A 121 0.38 -8.53 13.72
N VAL A 122 -0.90 -8.37 13.36
CA VAL A 122 -1.41 -8.65 12.02
C VAL A 122 -0.75 -7.76 10.95
N ALA A 123 -0.62 -6.47 11.21
CA ALA A 123 0.03 -5.57 10.26
C ALA A 123 1.52 -5.91 10.08
N SER A 124 2.19 -6.39 11.12
CA SER A 124 3.61 -6.72 11.12
C SER A 124 3.96 -8.11 10.59
N GLN A 125 2.97 -8.94 10.26
CA GLN A 125 3.22 -10.29 9.69
C GLN A 125 3.91 -10.25 8.33
N SER A 126 3.64 -9.19 7.56
CA SER A 126 4.14 -9.09 6.20
C SER A 126 5.64 -8.82 6.15
N SER A 127 6.31 -9.50 5.25
CA SER A 127 7.69 -9.18 4.84
C SER A 127 7.75 -7.98 3.90
N LEU A 128 6.60 -7.59 3.30
CA LEU A 128 6.45 -6.49 2.35
C LEU A 128 5.91 -5.25 3.09
N ARG A 129 6.82 -4.40 3.59
CA ARG A 129 6.50 -3.28 4.48
C ARG A 129 6.85 -1.94 3.83
N LEU A 130 6.08 -1.58 2.79
CA LEU A 130 6.29 -0.34 2.06
C LEU A 130 5.66 0.85 2.80
N THR A 131 4.34 0.89 2.88
CA THR A 131 3.60 1.98 3.53
C THR A 131 2.43 1.45 4.35
N ALA A 132 2.12 2.16 5.43
CA ALA A 132 0.95 1.91 6.26
C ALA A 132 0.17 3.19 6.52
N ALA A 133 -1.07 3.06 6.98
CA ALA A 133 -1.87 4.16 7.47
C ALA A 133 -2.55 3.79 8.80
N VAL A 134 -2.64 4.75 9.70
CA VAL A 134 -3.30 4.61 11.00
C VAL A 134 -4.38 5.67 11.11
N PHE A 135 -5.61 5.25 11.42
CA PHE A 135 -6.74 6.15 11.62
C PHE A 135 -7.18 6.13 13.09
N SER A 136 -7.18 7.28 13.73
CA SER A 136 -7.67 7.47 15.09
C SER A 136 -8.06 8.94 15.32
N SER A 137 -9.08 9.18 16.12
CA SER A 137 -9.41 10.52 16.63
C SER A 137 -8.48 10.97 17.76
N ASP A 138 -7.78 10.01 18.40
CA ASP A 138 -6.76 10.26 19.41
C ASP A 138 -5.38 10.21 18.75
N LEU A 139 -4.73 11.38 18.66
CA LEU A 139 -3.43 11.53 18.01
C LEU A 139 -2.31 10.80 18.78
N GLU A 140 -2.35 10.83 20.12
CA GLU A 140 -1.36 10.12 20.93
C GLU A 140 -1.46 8.61 20.72
N HIS A 141 -2.68 8.09 20.68
CA HIS A 141 -2.95 6.69 20.34
C HIS A 141 -2.44 6.34 18.93
N ALA A 142 -2.70 7.19 17.93
CA ALA A 142 -2.23 6.97 16.58
C ALA A 142 -0.69 6.90 16.52
N PHE A 143 0.01 7.80 17.22
CA PHE A 143 1.48 7.79 17.30
C PHE A 143 2.00 6.54 17.99
N ARG A 144 1.39 6.09 19.09
CA ARG A 144 1.82 4.86 19.78
C ARG A 144 1.76 3.64 18.87
N ILE A 145 0.73 3.54 18.01
CA ILE A 145 0.62 2.46 17.03
C ILE A 145 1.66 2.64 15.92
N ALA A 146 1.77 3.85 15.36
CA ALA A 146 2.70 4.13 14.28
C ALA A 146 4.16 3.81 14.65
N HIS A 147 4.59 4.13 15.87
CA HIS A 147 5.94 3.82 16.34
C HIS A 147 6.25 2.32 16.49
N GLN A 148 5.21 1.47 16.55
CA GLN A 148 5.38 0.03 16.65
C GLN A 148 5.32 -0.68 15.27
N LEU A 149 4.97 0.06 14.23
CA LEU A 149 4.92 -0.45 12.86
C LEU A 149 6.25 -0.17 12.14
N ASP A 150 6.99 -1.20 11.79
CA ASP A 150 8.23 -1.09 11.03
C ASP A 150 7.93 -1.07 9.52
N TYR A 151 7.51 0.10 9.04
CA TYR A 151 7.20 0.37 7.63
C TYR A 151 8.06 1.52 7.09
N GLY A 152 8.27 1.55 5.79
CA GLY A 152 9.03 2.62 5.14
C GLY A 152 8.37 4.00 5.22
N GLY A 153 7.05 4.04 5.28
CA GLY A 153 6.27 5.26 5.50
C GLY A 153 4.95 4.99 6.21
N ILE A 154 4.56 5.88 7.13
CA ILE A 154 3.29 5.76 7.86
C ILE A 154 2.55 7.09 7.77
N VAL A 155 1.27 7.02 7.42
CA VAL A 155 0.36 8.18 7.36
C VAL A 155 -0.65 8.09 8.49
N ILE A 156 -0.83 9.16 9.26
CA ILE A 156 -1.88 9.25 10.27
C ILE A 156 -3.06 10.04 9.70
N ASN A 157 -4.26 9.46 9.80
CA ASN A 157 -5.53 10.04 9.32
C ASN A 157 -5.51 10.45 7.84
N GLY A 158 -4.80 9.67 7.02
CA GLY A 158 -4.73 9.82 5.57
C GLY A 158 -4.50 8.47 4.90
N THR A 159 -4.56 8.45 3.58
CA THR A 159 -4.28 7.23 2.84
C THR A 159 -2.77 6.99 2.72
N ASN A 160 -2.36 5.74 2.72
CA ASN A 160 -0.96 5.33 2.50
C ASN A 160 -0.43 5.69 1.08
N ASN A 161 -1.28 6.20 0.21
CA ASN A 161 -0.90 6.80 -1.08
C ASN A 161 -0.38 8.25 -0.97
N TYR A 162 -0.43 8.87 0.21
CA TYR A 162 0.07 10.21 0.41
C TYR A 162 1.61 10.22 0.29
N ARG A 163 2.09 10.78 -0.82
CA ARG A 163 3.51 10.79 -1.18
C ARG A 163 3.93 12.14 -1.74
N PRO A 164 4.19 13.15 -0.91
CA PRO A 164 4.85 14.36 -1.37
C PRO A 164 6.27 14.07 -1.85
N PRO A 165 6.76 14.74 -2.92
CA PRO A 165 8.10 14.47 -3.46
C PRO A 165 9.26 14.70 -2.48
N VAL A 166 9.04 15.44 -1.41
CA VAL A 166 10.05 15.77 -0.39
C VAL A 166 10.21 14.72 0.70
N VAL A 167 9.32 13.73 0.78
CA VAL A 167 9.45 12.65 1.78
C VAL A 167 10.20 11.46 1.22
N PRO A 168 10.99 10.75 2.07
CA PRO A 168 11.65 9.52 1.65
C PRO A 168 10.61 8.43 1.38
N PHE A 169 10.49 8.00 0.13
CA PHE A 169 9.64 6.89 -0.23
C PHE A 169 10.46 5.63 -0.48
N GLY A 170 10.13 4.57 0.21
CA GLY A 170 10.78 3.27 0.09
C GLY A 170 10.32 2.34 1.20
N GLY A 171 10.55 1.06 1.03
CA GLY A 171 10.14 0.03 1.97
C GLY A 171 11.23 -0.39 2.94
N VAL A 172 10.87 -1.34 3.79
CA VAL A 172 11.78 -2.12 4.62
C VAL A 172 11.52 -3.61 4.40
N GLY A 173 12.44 -4.46 4.82
CA GLY A 173 12.34 -5.90 4.55
C GLY A 173 12.42 -6.19 3.05
N LEU A 174 11.54 -7.05 2.54
CA LEU A 174 11.50 -7.41 1.13
C LEU A 174 10.92 -6.31 0.22
N ALA A 175 10.34 -5.26 0.80
CA ALA A 175 9.86 -4.11 0.03
C ALA A 175 10.97 -3.15 -0.44
N GLY A 176 12.23 -3.44 -0.13
CA GLY A 176 13.39 -2.70 -0.61
C GLY A 176 14.21 -2.04 0.49
N SER A 177 15.37 -1.50 0.10
CA SER A 177 16.33 -0.88 1.01
C SER A 177 16.63 0.59 0.69
N GLY A 178 16.42 1.01 -0.57
CA GLY A 178 16.66 2.37 -1.02
C GLY A 178 15.52 3.35 -0.72
N ARG A 179 15.74 4.60 -1.04
CA ARG A 179 14.73 5.67 -0.90
C ARG A 179 14.64 6.50 -2.17
N GLU A 180 13.40 6.74 -2.62
CA GLU A 180 13.08 7.71 -3.65
C GLU A 180 12.61 9.03 -3.02
N GLY A 181 12.72 10.11 -3.76
CA GLY A 181 12.28 11.44 -3.35
C GLY A 181 13.31 12.51 -3.65
N LEU A 182 12.93 13.76 -3.49
CA LEU A 182 13.78 14.91 -3.77
C LEU A 182 15.01 14.91 -2.82
N GLY A 183 16.19 14.77 -3.39
CA GLY A 183 17.45 14.58 -2.65
C GLY A 183 17.82 13.11 -2.45
N TYR A 184 16.91 12.27 -2.00
CA TYR A 184 17.18 10.86 -1.75
C TYR A 184 17.58 10.09 -3.01
N THR A 185 16.86 10.30 -4.12
CA THR A 185 17.19 9.65 -5.40
C THR A 185 18.59 10.04 -5.89
N TYR A 186 19.03 11.28 -5.63
CA TYR A 186 20.38 11.70 -5.97
C TYR A 186 21.42 10.91 -5.17
N ASP A 187 21.23 10.72 -3.88
CA ASP A 187 22.13 9.97 -3.01
C ASP A 187 22.20 8.48 -3.42
N GLU A 188 21.06 7.89 -3.80
CA GLU A 188 21.00 6.50 -4.28
C GLU A 188 21.71 6.28 -5.63
N LEU A 189 21.72 7.28 -6.51
CA LEU A 189 22.32 7.19 -7.85
C LEU A 189 23.77 7.67 -7.89
N THR A 190 24.30 8.22 -6.80
CA THR A 190 25.66 8.77 -6.73
C THR A 190 26.45 8.15 -5.59
N ARG A 191 27.74 8.39 -5.61
CA ARG A 191 28.63 8.04 -4.48
C ARG A 191 29.60 9.17 -4.22
N SER A 192 29.86 9.44 -2.97
CA SER A 192 30.89 10.40 -2.56
C SER A 192 32.29 9.88 -2.90
N ARG A 193 33.12 10.76 -3.42
CA ARG A 193 34.54 10.50 -3.66
C ARG A 193 35.35 11.70 -3.18
N PHE A 194 36.43 11.49 -2.48
CA PHE A 194 37.39 12.54 -2.21
C PHE A 194 38.64 12.42 -3.09
N ILE A 195 39.24 13.57 -3.41
CA ILE A 195 40.53 13.65 -4.06
C ILE A 195 41.43 14.47 -3.13
N ALA A 196 42.52 13.86 -2.64
CA ALA A 196 43.50 14.56 -1.83
C ALA A 196 44.74 14.87 -2.71
N ILE A 197 45.11 16.14 -2.75
CA ILE A 197 46.32 16.60 -3.43
C ILE A 197 47.35 16.92 -2.35
N ARG A 198 48.48 16.21 -2.39
CA ARG A 198 49.56 16.40 -1.42
C ARG A 198 50.83 16.78 -2.13
N ASN A 199 51.73 17.55 -1.46
CA ASN A 199 53.07 17.88 -1.95
C ASN A 199 53.12 18.52 -3.32
N ILE A 200 52.24 19.45 -3.62
CA ILE A 200 52.33 20.26 -4.85
C ILE A 200 53.60 21.09 -4.76
N ARG A 201 54.54 20.82 -5.62
CA ARG A 201 55.68 21.70 -5.85
C ARG A 201 55.32 22.74 -6.88
N PRO A 202 55.62 24.02 -6.65
CA PRO A 202 55.47 25.02 -7.69
C PRO A 202 56.33 24.64 -8.92
N PRO A 203 55.92 25.00 -10.16
CA PRO A 203 56.71 24.69 -11.34
C PRO A 203 58.11 25.24 -11.16
N SER A 204 59.09 24.43 -11.49
CA SER A 204 60.51 24.73 -11.32
C SER A 204 61.06 25.86 -12.23
N ASN A 205 60.23 26.34 -13.15
CA ASN A 205 60.55 27.51 -13.99
C ASN A 205 59.38 28.49 -14.00
N PRO A 206 59.54 29.73 -13.57
CA PRO A 206 58.57 30.78 -13.89
C PRO A 206 58.59 30.96 -15.42
N VAL A 207 57.44 30.81 -16.03
CA VAL A 207 57.25 31.14 -17.44
C VAL A 207 57.61 32.61 -17.58
N LYS A 208 58.69 32.92 -18.35
CA LYS A 208 59.07 34.26 -18.71
C LYS A 208 58.10 34.82 -19.72
#